data_7b2cc4fa94962e8cf9dde7a602e5c333
#
_entry.id   7b2cc4fa94962e8cf9dde7a602e5c333
#
_cell.length_a   1.000
_cell.length_b   1.000
_cell.length_c   1.000
_cell.angle_alpha   90.00
_cell.angle_beta   90.00
_cell.angle_gamma   90.00
#
_symmetry.space_group_name_H-M   'P 1'
#
loop_
_entity.id
_entity.type
_entity.pdbx_description
1 polymer ?
#
loop_
_entity_poly.entity_id
_entity_poly.type
_entity_poly.pdbx_seq_one_letter_code
_entity_poly.pdbx_strand_id
1 'polypeptide(L)'
;MIKEFVRDGKLDRVAAADALRDFLPKIVRAAGLDLAVSVRLAEAGAGSVEGEAEIFADLDGKDKELLMARGGEVLKALEHIVFRALGLEPVFHEKIHLDCGGFRALRFEELRMTARVAAERVQATHQPFRLNPMSSRERRIVHLALKDLSGVRTESVGTGEERQVVIHPAKTDSNL
;
A
#
# COMPACT_ATOMS: atom_id res chain seq x y z
N MET A 1 7.91 -22.41 -14.93
CA MET A 1 7.48 -21.79 -16.20
C MET A 1 6.92 -20.42 -15.84
N ILE A 2 7.72 -19.36 -16.04
CA ILE A 2 7.31 -17.98 -15.77
C ILE A 2 6.25 -17.65 -16.82
N LYS A 3 5.01 -17.40 -16.39
CA LYS A 3 3.96 -16.92 -17.28
C LYS A 3 4.28 -15.46 -17.58
N GLU A 4 4.39 -15.10 -18.86
CA GLU A 4 4.48 -13.71 -19.25
C GLU A 4 3.11 -13.06 -19.06
N PHE A 5 2.99 -12.22 -18.01
CA PHE A 5 1.78 -11.44 -17.74
C PHE A 5 1.82 -10.06 -18.42
N VAL A 6 2.65 -9.92 -19.44
CA VAL A 6 2.84 -8.65 -20.17
C VAL A 6 2.48 -8.85 -21.63
N ARG A 7 1.56 -8.04 -22.12
CA ARG A 7 1.24 -7.92 -23.57
C ARG A 7 1.35 -6.46 -23.97
N ASP A 8 2.10 -6.19 -25.00
CA ASP A 8 2.33 -4.83 -25.54
C ASP A 8 2.77 -3.81 -24.46
N GLY A 9 3.65 -4.24 -23.51
CA GLY A 9 4.14 -3.41 -22.42
C GLY A 9 3.11 -3.13 -21.32
N LYS A 10 1.95 -3.79 -21.34
CA LYS A 10 0.87 -3.66 -20.33
C LYS A 10 0.65 -4.98 -19.61
N LEU A 11 0.18 -4.87 -18.36
CA LEU A 11 -0.22 -6.03 -17.59
C LEU A 11 -1.43 -6.71 -18.25
N ASP A 12 -1.30 -8.00 -18.59
CA ASP A 12 -2.45 -8.85 -18.92
C ASP A 12 -3.19 -9.16 -17.60
N ARG A 13 -4.11 -8.27 -17.24
CA ARG A 13 -4.82 -8.32 -15.97
C ARG A 13 -5.68 -9.59 -15.80
N VAL A 14 -6.17 -10.18 -16.90
CA VAL A 14 -6.96 -11.41 -16.85
C VAL A 14 -6.04 -12.58 -16.53
N ALA A 15 -4.95 -12.74 -17.27
CA ALA A 15 -3.98 -13.80 -17.02
C ALA A 15 -3.35 -13.71 -15.63
N ALA A 16 -3.04 -12.50 -15.16
CA ALA A 16 -2.52 -12.27 -13.82
C ALA A 16 -3.55 -12.59 -12.72
N ALA A 17 -4.82 -12.19 -12.90
CA ALA A 17 -5.89 -12.52 -11.97
C ALA A 17 -6.13 -14.04 -11.89
N ASP A 18 -6.11 -14.75 -13.01
CA ASP A 18 -6.28 -16.20 -13.04
C ASP A 18 -5.10 -16.92 -12.35
N ALA A 19 -3.88 -16.41 -12.55
CA ALA A 19 -2.72 -16.93 -11.82
C ALA A 19 -2.81 -16.71 -10.32
N LEU A 20 -3.32 -15.56 -9.87
CA LEU A 20 -3.57 -15.26 -8.45
C LEU A 20 -4.67 -16.19 -7.88
N ARG A 21 -5.76 -16.40 -8.60
CA ARG A 21 -6.84 -17.36 -8.21
C ARG A 21 -6.33 -18.78 -8.02
N ASP A 22 -5.36 -19.19 -8.85
CA ASP A 22 -4.78 -20.53 -8.76
C ASP A 22 -3.71 -20.63 -7.66
N PHE A 23 -2.89 -19.62 -7.50
CA PHE A 23 -1.71 -19.67 -6.63
C PHE A 23 -1.99 -19.31 -5.17
N LEU A 24 -2.76 -18.22 -4.91
CA LEU A 24 -3.03 -17.74 -3.55
C LEU A 24 -3.66 -18.82 -2.63
N PRO A 25 -4.69 -19.56 -3.04
CA PRO A 25 -5.25 -20.60 -2.18
C PRO A 25 -4.24 -21.73 -1.86
N LYS A 26 -3.31 -21.99 -2.76
CA LYS A 26 -2.27 -23.03 -2.55
C LYS A 26 -1.27 -22.60 -1.48
N ILE A 27 -0.81 -21.35 -1.53
CA ILE A 27 0.15 -20.84 -0.54
C ILE A 27 -0.50 -20.65 0.83
N VAL A 28 -1.74 -20.15 0.88
CA VAL A 28 -2.52 -20.01 2.13
C VAL A 28 -2.68 -21.37 2.80
N ARG A 29 -3.06 -22.41 2.04
CA ARG A 29 -3.18 -23.79 2.55
C ARG A 29 -1.83 -24.35 2.99
N ALA A 30 -0.77 -24.14 2.21
CA ALA A 30 0.57 -24.61 2.56
C ALA A 30 1.11 -23.95 3.83
N ALA A 31 0.72 -22.71 4.10
CA ALA A 31 1.02 -22.01 5.34
C ALA A 31 0.16 -22.45 6.54
N GLY A 32 -0.83 -23.34 6.33
CA GLY A 32 -1.73 -23.81 7.38
C GLY A 32 -2.74 -22.77 7.84
N LEU A 33 -3.04 -21.75 7.00
CA LEU A 33 -3.95 -20.66 7.34
C LEU A 33 -5.39 -20.97 6.91
N ASP A 34 -6.35 -20.72 7.79
CA ASP A 34 -7.80 -20.83 7.51
C ASP A 34 -8.32 -19.51 6.94
N LEU A 35 -8.04 -19.27 5.67
CA LEU A 35 -8.41 -18.09 4.92
C LEU A 35 -9.06 -18.46 3.58
N ALA A 36 -10.16 -17.80 3.27
CA ALA A 36 -10.76 -17.77 1.94
C ALA A 36 -10.06 -16.68 1.10
N VAL A 37 -9.91 -16.95 -0.18
CA VAL A 37 -9.31 -16.03 -1.17
C VAL A 37 -10.36 -15.67 -2.21
N SER A 38 -10.53 -14.38 -2.46
CA SER A 38 -11.31 -13.88 -3.58
C SER A 38 -10.45 -12.97 -4.46
N VAL A 39 -10.57 -13.11 -5.79
CA VAL A 39 -9.83 -12.26 -6.75
C VAL A 39 -10.81 -11.68 -7.76
N ARG A 40 -10.83 -10.35 -7.86
CA ARG A 40 -11.68 -9.59 -8.78
C ARG A 40 -10.86 -8.61 -9.60
N LEU A 41 -11.36 -8.27 -10.78
CA LEU A 41 -10.83 -7.20 -11.61
C LEU A 41 -11.52 -5.87 -11.24
N ALA A 42 -10.81 -4.76 -11.36
CA ALA A 42 -11.40 -3.44 -11.28
C ALA A 42 -12.43 -3.25 -12.41
N GLU A 43 -13.56 -2.62 -12.10
CA GLU A 43 -14.51 -2.18 -13.11
C GLU A 43 -13.90 -1.06 -13.97
N ALA A 44 -14.20 -1.09 -15.27
CA ALA A 44 -13.71 -0.06 -16.19
C ALA A 44 -14.32 1.31 -15.79
N GLY A 45 -13.45 2.27 -15.46
CA GLY A 45 -13.89 3.64 -15.11
C GLY A 45 -14.10 3.91 -13.62
N ALA A 46 -14.02 2.92 -12.74
CA ALA A 46 -13.98 3.15 -11.31
C ALA A 46 -12.58 3.66 -10.93
N GLY A 47 -12.42 4.98 -10.91
CA GLY A 47 -11.30 5.62 -10.21
C GLY A 47 -11.42 5.27 -8.73
N SER A 48 -10.77 4.19 -8.31
CA SER A 48 -10.82 3.77 -6.92
C SER A 48 -10.02 4.74 -6.06
N VAL A 49 -10.49 4.99 -4.86
CA VAL A 49 -9.79 5.72 -3.80
C VAL A 49 -8.41 5.09 -3.51
N GLU A 50 -8.18 3.88 -3.99
CA GLU A 50 -7.00 3.03 -3.79
C GLU A 50 -5.93 3.13 -4.90
N GLY A 51 -6.03 4.09 -5.82
CA GLY A 51 -5.05 4.33 -6.88
C GLY A 51 -5.33 3.56 -8.18
N GLU A 52 -4.27 3.20 -8.90
CA GLU A 52 -4.32 2.57 -10.21
C GLU A 52 -4.47 1.03 -10.16
N ALA A 53 -4.96 0.46 -9.05
CA ALA A 53 -5.11 -0.98 -8.93
C ALA A 53 -6.13 -1.54 -9.93
N GLU A 54 -5.71 -2.53 -10.69
CA GLU A 54 -6.50 -3.20 -11.72
C GLU A 54 -7.01 -4.58 -11.27
N ILE A 55 -6.36 -5.18 -10.27
CA ILE A 55 -6.66 -6.49 -9.70
C ILE A 55 -6.73 -6.37 -8.18
N PHE A 56 -7.79 -6.89 -7.59
CA PHE A 56 -8.00 -6.94 -6.14
C PHE A 56 -8.05 -8.39 -5.70
N ALA A 57 -7.18 -8.77 -4.77
CA ALA A 57 -7.16 -10.06 -4.13
C ALA A 57 -7.41 -9.86 -2.63
N ASP A 58 -8.52 -10.34 -2.13
CA ASP A 58 -8.91 -10.22 -0.73
C ASP A 58 -8.81 -11.58 -0.04
N LEU A 59 -8.24 -11.56 1.18
CA LEU A 59 -8.19 -12.70 2.08
C LEU A 59 -9.08 -12.41 3.29
N ASP A 60 -9.92 -13.37 3.67
CA ASP A 60 -10.74 -13.27 4.89
C ASP A 60 -10.94 -14.66 5.50
N GLY A 61 -11.06 -14.74 6.80
CA GLY A 61 -11.25 -15.99 7.52
C GLY A 61 -10.82 -15.90 8.98
N LYS A 62 -10.66 -17.08 9.61
CA LYS A 62 -10.36 -17.13 11.04
C LYS A 62 -8.97 -16.57 11.38
N ASP A 63 -8.01 -16.75 10.48
CA ASP A 63 -6.61 -16.39 10.71
C ASP A 63 -6.25 -15.00 10.17
N LYS A 64 -7.24 -14.18 9.78
CA LYS A 64 -7.00 -12.83 9.24
C LYS A 64 -6.20 -11.92 10.17
N GLU A 65 -6.39 -12.04 11.48
CA GLU A 65 -5.67 -11.24 12.46
C GLU A 65 -4.16 -11.50 12.42
N LEU A 66 -3.72 -12.71 12.06
CA LEU A 66 -2.30 -13.02 11.88
C LEU A 66 -1.69 -12.23 10.72
N LEU A 67 -2.44 -12.03 9.63
CA LEU A 67 -1.99 -11.26 8.48
C LEU A 67 -1.92 -9.76 8.78
N MET A 68 -2.85 -9.26 9.61
CA MET A 68 -2.95 -7.84 9.97
C MET A 68 -2.01 -7.44 11.11
N ALA A 69 -1.52 -8.41 11.88
CA ALA A 69 -0.63 -8.17 13.01
C ALA A 69 0.62 -7.38 12.60
N ARG A 70 1.18 -6.62 13.55
CA ARG A 70 2.40 -5.81 13.36
C ARG A 70 2.35 -4.87 12.14
N GLY A 71 1.20 -4.25 11.90
CA GLY A 71 1.05 -3.34 10.76
C GLY A 71 1.05 -4.05 9.40
N GLY A 72 0.58 -5.32 9.37
CA GLY A 72 0.44 -6.10 8.15
C GLY A 72 1.75 -6.68 7.62
N GLU A 73 2.74 -6.95 8.47
CA GLU A 73 4.03 -7.54 8.06
C GLU A 73 3.83 -8.87 7.32
N VAL A 74 2.97 -9.75 7.85
CA VAL A 74 2.70 -11.07 7.23
C VAL A 74 1.98 -10.88 5.89
N LEU A 75 1.04 -9.95 5.80
CA LEU A 75 0.35 -9.63 4.55
C LEU A 75 1.33 -9.10 3.48
N LYS A 76 2.26 -8.22 3.86
CA LYS A 76 3.32 -7.71 2.98
C LYS A 76 4.29 -8.82 2.54
N ALA A 77 4.66 -9.72 3.46
CA ALA A 77 5.51 -10.86 3.12
C ALA A 77 4.82 -11.82 2.14
N LEU A 78 3.53 -12.10 2.36
CA LEU A 78 2.72 -12.90 1.44
C LEU A 78 2.64 -12.26 0.05
N GLU A 79 2.36 -10.96 -0.02
CA GLU A 79 2.36 -10.18 -1.27
C GLU A 79 3.70 -10.30 -2.01
N HIS A 80 4.81 -10.12 -1.29
CA HIS A 80 6.14 -10.26 -1.87
C HIS A 80 6.40 -11.66 -2.44
N ILE A 81 6.08 -12.70 -1.67
CA ILE A 81 6.26 -14.09 -2.11
C ILE A 81 5.42 -14.37 -3.35
N VAL A 82 4.16 -13.94 -3.36
CA VAL A 82 3.25 -14.12 -4.49
C VAL A 82 3.77 -13.45 -5.75
N PHE A 83 4.19 -12.20 -5.67
CA PHE A 83 4.70 -11.45 -6.82
C PHE A 83 6.00 -12.07 -7.37
N ARG A 84 6.89 -12.51 -6.48
CA ARG A 84 8.13 -13.20 -6.88
C ARG A 84 7.87 -14.57 -7.49
N ALA A 85 6.99 -15.37 -6.90
CA ALA A 85 6.66 -16.70 -7.39
C ALA A 85 5.96 -16.67 -8.75
N LEU A 86 5.14 -15.66 -9.00
CA LEU A 86 4.48 -15.45 -10.28
C LEU A 86 5.36 -14.76 -11.31
N GLY A 87 6.53 -14.23 -10.92
CA GLY A 87 7.42 -13.50 -11.81
C GLY A 87 6.86 -12.14 -12.26
N LEU A 88 6.04 -11.51 -11.40
CA LEU A 88 5.50 -10.18 -11.68
C LEU A 88 6.58 -9.12 -11.55
N GLU A 89 6.73 -8.29 -12.58
CA GLU A 89 7.69 -7.20 -12.57
C GLU A 89 7.28 -6.10 -11.57
N PRO A 90 8.24 -5.45 -10.89
CA PRO A 90 7.95 -4.42 -9.88
C PRO A 90 7.08 -3.26 -10.38
N VAL A 91 7.16 -2.93 -11.66
CA VAL A 91 6.35 -1.86 -12.28
C VAL A 91 4.85 -2.16 -12.23
N PHE A 92 4.46 -3.44 -12.15
CA PHE A 92 3.06 -3.87 -12.08
C PHE A 92 2.56 -4.13 -10.65
N HIS A 93 3.42 -4.07 -9.64
CA HIS A 93 3.02 -4.35 -8.26
C HIS A 93 1.93 -3.38 -7.76
N GLU A 94 1.94 -2.12 -8.19
CA GLU A 94 0.92 -1.14 -7.81
C GLU A 94 -0.45 -1.41 -8.46
N LYS A 95 -0.49 -2.20 -9.54
CA LYS A 95 -1.72 -2.61 -10.22
C LYS A 95 -2.43 -3.79 -9.57
N ILE A 96 -1.79 -4.45 -8.61
CA ILE A 96 -2.33 -5.58 -7.89
C ILE A 96 -2.44 -5.20 -6.41
N HIS A 97 -3.66 -5.27 -5.90
CA HIS A 97 -3.98 -4.95 -4.52
C HIS A 97 -4.29 -6.25 -3.77
N LEU A 98 -3.38 -6.66 -2.90
CA LEU A 98 -3.59 -7.76 -1.97
C LEU A 98 -4.01 -7.17 -0.62
N ASP A 99 -5.18 -7.56 -0.11
CA ASP A 99 -5.70 -7.08 1.17
C ASP A 99 -6.22 -8.24 2.04
N CYS A 100 -6.48 -7.94 3.29
CA CYS A 100 -7.02 -8.89 4.24
C CYS A 100 -8.04 -8.17 5.14
N GLY A 101 -9.31 -8.56 5.02
CA GLY A 101 -10.38 -8.02 5.86
C GLY A 101 -10.51 -6.49 5.86
N GLY A 102 -10.14 -5.82 4.78
CA GLY A 102 -10.18 -4.34 4.68
C GLY A 102 -9.05 -3.64 5.46
N PHE A 103 -7.99 -4.36 5.85
CA PHE A 103 -6.88 -3.83 6.64
C PHE A 103 -6.25 -2.58 6.02
N ARG A 104 -6.05 -2.57 4.70
CA ARG A 104 -5.40 -1.44 4.02
C ARG A 104 -6.24 -0.17 4.08
N ALA A 105 -7.56 -0.27 3.98
CA ALA A 105 -8.44 0.88 4.11
C ALA A 105 -8.36 1.48 5.52
N LEU A 106 -8.43 0.66 6.56
CA LEU A 106 -8.24 1.08 7.95
C LEU A 106 -6.86 1.71 8.16
N ARG A 107 -5.82 1.10 7.61
CA ARG A 107 -4.45 1.61 7.70
C ARG A 107 -4.29 2.99 7.03
N PHE A 108 -4.95 3.20 5.90
CA PHE A 108 -4.92 4.49 5.21
C PHE A 108 -5.63 5.59 6.00
N GLU A 109 -6.75 5.28 6.65
CA GLU A 109 -7.42 6.24 7.54
C GLU A 109 -6.55 6.56 8.77
N GLU A 110 -5.94 5.55 9.39
CA GLU A 110 -4.99 5.74 10.48
C GLU A 110 -3.84 6.67 10.07
N LEU A 111 -3.27 6.45 8.90
CA LEU A 111 -2.18 7.28 8.37
C LEU A 111 -2.63 8.72 8.10
N ARG A 112 -3.82 8.92 7.55
CA ARG A 112 -4.39 10.27 7.35
C ARG A 112 -4.56 11.00 8.68
N MET A 113 -5.12 10.34 9.68
CA MET A 113 -5.29 10.91 11.03
C MET A 113 -3.93 11.22 11.67
N THR A 114 -3.01 10.27 11.65
CA THR A 114 -1.65 10.44 12.20
C THR A 114 -0.92 11.61 11.52
N ALA A 115 -1.03 11.72 10.19
CA ALA A 115 -0.43 12.81 9.45
C ALA A 115 -0.99 14.18 9.87
N ARG A 116 -2.30 14.29 10.06
CA ARG A 116 -2.95 15.54 10.51
C ARG A 116 -2.50 15.95 11.90
N VAL A 117 -2.53 15.01 12.86
CA VAL A 117 -2.07 15.28 14.24
C VAL A 117 -0.59 15.68 14.27
N ALA A 118 0.25 14.99 13.47
CA ALA A 118 1.65 15.35 13.36
C ALA A 118 1.85 16.74 12.72
N ALA A 119 1.04 17.10 11.74
CA ALA A 119 1.10 18.43 11.11
C ALA A 119 0.68 19.54 12.08
N GLU A 120 -0.36 19.35 12.86
CA GLU A 120 -0.77 20.29 13.92
C GLU A 120 0.37 20.52 14.93
N ARG A 121 1.06 19.43 15.31
CA ARG A 121 2.22 19.54 16.20
C ARG A 121 3.35 20.34 15.55
N VAL A 122 3.65 20.11 14.26
CA VAL A 122 4.66 20.87 13.53
C VAL A 122 4.30 22.35 13.44
N GLN A 123 3.02 22.68 13.18
CA GLN A 123 2.54 24.06 13.16
C GLN A 123 2.71 24.75 14.52
N ALA A 124 2.41 24.04 15.61
CA ALA A 124 2.50 24.59 16.97
C ALA A 124 3.94 24.74 17.45
N THR A 125 4.81 23.77 17.13
CA THR A 125 6.19 23.73 17.68
C THR A 125 7.24 24.32 16.74
N HIS A 126 6.92 24.47 15.45
CA HIS A 126 7.85 24.80 14.37
C HIS A 126 9.04 23.82 14.25
N GLN A 127 8.90 22.60 14.80
CA GLN A 127 9.91 21.55 14.72
C GLN A 127 9.48 20.48 13.72
N PRO A 128 10.40 19.96 12.87
CA PRO A 128 10.08 18.85 11.99
C PRO A 128 9.63 17.61 12.76
N PHE A 129 8.68 16.87 12.20
CA PHE A 129 8.20 15.59 12.74
C PHE A 129 8.45 14.47 11.75
N ARG A 130 9.05 13.37 12.22
CA ARG A 130 9.33 12.17 11.43
C ARG A 130 8.27 11.12 11.71
N LEU A 131 7.63 10.62 10.67
CA LEU A 131 6.76 9.44 10.75
C LEU A 131 7.60 8.17 10.67
N ASN A 132 7.04 7.06 11.11
CA ASN A 132 7.70 5.75 10.97
C ASN A 132 7.95 5.40 9.51
N PRO A 133 8.96 4.57 9.20
CA PRO A 133 9.17 4.00 7.88
C PRO A 133 7.90 3.34 7.35
N MET A 134 7.62 3.53 6.06
CA MET A 134 6.41 3.03 5.42
C MET A 134 6.59 2.85 3.92
N SER A 135 5.72 2.06 3.30
CA SER A 135 5.74 1.78 1.86
C SER A 135 5.53 3.04 1.00
N SER A 136 5.89 2.98 -0.28
CA SER A 136 5.69 4.09 -1.23
C SER A 136 4.23 4.52 -1.33
N ARG A 137 3.29 3.55 -1.32
CA ARG A 137 1.85 3.80 -1.32
C ARG A 137 1.40 4.54 -0.06
N GLU A 138 1.84 4.10 1.12
CA GLU A 138 1.53 4.75 2.40
C GLU A 138 2.10 6.18 2.45
N ARG A 139 3.33 6.40 1.98
CA ARG A 139 3.93 7.74 1.90
C ARG A 139 3.12 8.67 1.01
N ARG A 140 2.61 8.17 -0.13
CA ARG A 140 1.73 8.93 -1.02
C ARG A 140 0.44 9.37 -0.29
N ILE A 141 -0.17 8.48 0.53
CA ILE A 141 -1.36 8.83 1.33
C ILE A 141 -1.07 9.99 2.28
N VAL A 142 0.07 9.96 2.98
CA VAL A 142 0.48 11.05 3.88
C VAL A 142 0.68 12.35 3.10
N HIS A 143 1.39 12.32 1.96
CA HIS A 143 1.59 13.51 1.13
C HIS A 143 0.27 14.11 0.65
N LEU A 144 -0.65 13.27 0.18
CA LEU A 144 -1.97 13.72 -0.28
C LEU A 144 -2.83 14.25 0.87
N ALA A 145 -2.78 13.64 2.06
CA ALA A 145 -3.54 14.08 3.22
C ALA A 145 -3.15 15.48 3.72
N LEU A 146 -1.92 15.91 3.42
CA LEU A 146 -1.36 17.20 3.86
C LEU A 146 -1.12 18.20 2.71
N LYS A 147 -1.45 17.81 1.47
CA LYS A 147 -1.17 18.62 0.28
C LYS A 147 -1.71 20.04 0.36
N ASP A 148 -2.94 20.18 0.84
CA ASP A 148 -3.66 21.46 0.89
C ASP A 148 -3.61 22.12 2.28
N LEU A 149 -2.82 21.53 3.21
CA LEU A 149 -2.67 22.06 4.55
C LEU A 149 -1.57 23.14 4.59
N SER A 150 -1.97 24.38 4.87
CA SER A 150 -1.03 25.50 5.02
C SER A 150 -0.13 25.34 6.26
N GLY A 151 1.04 25.95 6.23
CA GLY A 151 1.98 25.97 7.37
C GLY A 151 2.87 24.74 7.49
N VAL A 152 2.70 23.72 6.66
CA VAL A 152 3.55 22.52 6.61
C VAL A 152 3.93 22.13 5.19
N ARG A 153 5.03 21.41 5.03
CA ARG A 153 5.44 20.70 3.82
C ARG A 153 5.90 19.30 4.16
N THR A 154 5.79 18.38 3.23
CA THR A 154 6.15 16.98 3.41
C THR A 154 7.30 16.56 2.49
N GLU A 155 8.20 15.72 3.00
CA GLU A 155 9.35 15.21 2.26
C GLU A 155 9.54 13.72 2.56
N SER A 156 9.80 12.89 1.53
CA SER A 156 10.18 11.49 1.70
C SER A 156 11.69 11.35 1.83
N VAL A 157 12.16 10.87 2.98
CA VAL A 157 13.58 10.76 3.35
C VAL A 157 13.94 9.30 3.60
N GLY A 158 15.19 8.92 3.29
CA GLY A 158 15.69 7.56 3.45
C GLY A 158 15.59 6.71 2.18
N THR A 159 16.01 5.46 2.26
CA THR A 159 16.04 4.49 1.15
C THR A 159 15.47 3.14 1.60
N GLY A 160 14.97 2.36 0.65
CA GLY A 160 14.46 1.02 0.91
C GLY A 160 13.36 1.01 1.99
N GLU A 161 13.47 0.06 2.90
CA GLU A 161 12.51 -0.16 3.99
C GLU A 161 12.54 0.93 5.07
N GLU A 162 13.68 1.63 5.22
CA GLU A 162 13.84 2.75 6.17
C GLU A 162 13.27 4.08 5.66
N ARG A 163 12.67 4.09 4.47
CA ARG A 163 12.16 5.32 3.87
C ARG A 163 10.86 5.77 4.55
N GLN A 164 10.86 7.03 4.99
CA GLN A 164 9.81 7.63 5.81
C GLN A 164 9.39 9.00 5.28
N VAL A 165 8.28 9.53 5.78
CA VAL A 165 7.86 10.92 5.54
C VAL A 165 8.29 11.79 6.71
N VAL A 166 8.88 12.93 6.40
CA VAL A 166 9.14 14.00 7.35
C VAL A 166 8.21 15.16 7.04
N ILE A 167 7.51 15.62 8.05
CA ILE A 167 6.66 16.81 7.99
C ILE A 167 7.49 17.97 8.55
N HIS A 168 7.70 19.01 7.74
CA HIS A 168 8.45 20.21 8.08
C HIS A 168 7.50 21.39 8.21
N PRO A 169 7.83 22.41 9.01
CA PRO A 169 7.15 23.70 8.88
C PRO A 169 7.32 24.24 7.46
N ALA A 170 6.29 24.88 6.94
CA ALA A 170 6.43 25.61 5.68
C ALA A 170 7.53 26.67 5.84
N LYS A 171 8.29 26.93 4.78
CA LYS A 171 9.21 28.06 4.79
C LYS A 171 8.37 29.31 4.98
N THR A 172 8.63 30.05 6.02
CA THR A 172 8.16 31.42 6.11
C THR A 172 8.91 32.19 5.02
N ASP A 173 8.23 32.62 3.97
CA ASP A 173 8.81 33.58 3.03
C ASP A 173 9.10 34.82 3.83
N SER A 174 10.34 34.94 4.30
CA SER A 174 10.87 36.18 4.84
C SER A 174 11.14 37.08 3.64
N ASN A 175 10.08 37.66 3.10
CA ASN A 175 10.19 38.83 2.24
C ASN A 175 10.12 40.08 3.14
N LEU A 176 11.29 40.60 3.48
CA LEU A 176 11.52 41.96 3.85
C LEU A 176 12.59 42.55 2.95
#